data_dc7983d66a2a86e762336d2b2533bf72
#
_entry.id   dc7983d66a2a86e762336d2b2533bf72
#
_cell.length_a   1.000
_cell.length_b   1.000
_cell.length_c   1.000
_cell.angle_alpha   90.00
_cell.angle_beta   90.00
_cell.angle_gamma   90.00
#
_symmetry.space_group_name_H-M   'P 1'
#
loop_
_entity.id
_entity.type
_entity.pdbx_description
1 polymer ?
#
loop_
_entity_poly.entity_id
_entity_poly.type
_entity_poly.pdbx_seq_one_letter_code
_entity_poly.pdbx_strand_id
1 'polypeptide(L)'
;MLATAKTEVVVLTAQKWFPNPFQTQVVDQHIESRRALKYLGVTIDSKLTFRDQIVSVATRAATTVANLSRLMPNVGGPRSSCRRALMGVANSIVLYGVEIWGEALKVEKYRKQLASVQRRGALRIACAYRTVSEAAVLVISGVTPIDLLGHERKRIWDARRAGEGPLKDVRTREREETFALWQERWETGETGRWTYRLIGQIRDWVLRDCGEVDYYLTQFLAGHGQFNAYLHRMGIRNDPYCFYCPGVADSAEHTFFDCQRWSEIRLRWREEKEVPQRRSGEIRRNGGISCRSSVEGAWYCEVMLTRSRSIIRYKRGEGFSE
;
A
#
# COMPACT_ATOMS: atom_id res chain seq x y z
N MET A 1 22.62 -32.68 -27.03
CA MET A 1 21.60 -32.79 -28.08
C MET A 1 20.53 -31.74 -27.85
N LEU A 2 20.25 -30.87 -28.83
CA LEU A 2 19.16 -29.88 -28.72
C LEU A 2 17.82 -30.61 -28.90
N ALA A 3 16.89 -30.39 -27.95
CA ALA A 3 15.52 -30.93 -28.06
C ALA A 3 14.70 -30.02 -28.98
N THR A 4 14.79 -30.25 -30.29
CA THR A 4 14.19 -29.41 -31.34
C THR A 4 12.69 -29.23 -31.16
N ALA A 5 11.95 -30.25 -30.70
CA ALA A 5 10.52 -30.19 -30.40
C ALA A 5 10.13 -29.25 -29.26
N LYS A 6 11.10 -28.79 -28.44
CA LYS A 6 10.89 -27.83 -27.32
C LYS A 6 11.60 -26.49 -27.56
N THR A 7 12.21 -26.32 -28.74
CA THR A 7 12.92 -25.10 -29.06
C THR A 7 11.94 -24.04 -29.55
N GLU A 8 11.92 -22.88 -28.85
CA GLU A 8 11.14 -21.70 -29.23
C GLU A 8 12.10 -20.59 -29.66
N VAL A 9 11.74 -19.85 -30.69
CA VAL A 9 12.54 -18.74 -31.21
C VAL A 9 11.74 -17.46 -31.13
N VAL A 10 12.38 -16.41 -30.65
CA VAL A 10 11.87 -15.02 -30.72
C VAL A 10 12.95 -14.15 -31.36
N VAL A 11 12.56 -13.29 -32.28
CA VAL A 11 13.46 -12.31 -32.87
C VAL A 11 13.30 -10.99 -32.15
N LEU A 12 14.40 -10.53 -31.52
CA LEU A 12 14.42 -9.23 -30.87
C LEU A 12 14.83 -8.16 -31.89
N THR A 13 13.97 -7.19 -32.16
CA THR A 13 14.22 -6.18 -33.19
C THR A 13 13.60 -4.84 -32.81
N ALA A 14 14.35 -3.77 -33.08
CA ALA A 14 13.87 -2.40 -33.00
C ALA A 14 13.14 -1.94 -34.26
N GLN A 15 13.25 -2.70 -35.38
CA GLN A 15 12.63 -2.34 -36.65
C GLN A 15 11.10 -2.30 -36.54
N LYS A 16 10.50 -1.26 -37.12
CA LYS A 16 9.03 -1.09 -37.11
C LYS A 16 8.33 -2.21 -37.89
N TRP A 17 8.91 -2.60 -39.01
CA TRP A 17 8.45 -3.68 -39.88
C TRP A 17 9.47 -4.79 -39.90
N PHE A 18 9.10 -5.94 -39.40
CA PHE A 18 9.89 -7.17 -39.47
C PHE A 18 8.95 -8.31 -39.82
N PRO A 19 9.34 -9.18 -40.78
CA PRO A 19 8.53 -10.36 -41.16
C PRO A 19 8.27 -11.21 -39.90
N ASN A 20 7.02 -11.43 -39.59
CA ASN A 20 6.65 -12.28 -38.46
C ASN A 20 5.45 -13.14 -38.88
N PRO A 21 5.56 -14.48 -38.95
CA PRO A 21 6.68 -15.26 -38.40
C PRO A 21 7.94 -15.24 -39.29
N PHE A 22 9.11 -15.19 -38.65
CA PHE A 22 10.39 -15.43 -39.28
C PHE A 22 10.73 -16.93 -39.17
N GLN A 23 11.08 -17.55 -40.26
CA GLN A 23 11.48 -18.97 -40.29
C GLN A 23 13.00 -19.10 -40.18
N THR A 24 13.44 -19.95 -39.28
CA THR A 24 14.86 -20.31 -39.14
C THR A 24 15.00 -21.81 -39.06
N GLN A 25 16.12 -22.31 -39.59
CA GLN A 25 16.46 -23.72 -39.49
C GLN A 25 17.35 -23.96 -38.28
N VAL A 26 16.95 -24.87 -37.42
CA VAL A 26 17.74 -25.31 -36.26
C VAL A 26 17.96 -26.81 -36.40
N VAL A 27 19.21 -27.18 -36.67
CA VAL A 27 19.60 -28.55 -37.03
C VAL A 27 18.80 -28.97 -38.30
N ASP A 28 17.89 -29.92 -38.20
CA ASP A 28 17.11 -30.47 -39.32
C ASP A 28 15.64 -30.02 -39.31
N GLN A 29 15.26 -29.06 -38.43
CA GLN A 29 13.87 -28.60 -38.31
C GLN A 29 13.74 -27.11 -38.62
N HIS A 30 12.69 -26.75 -39.35
CA HIS A 30 12.27 -25.38 -39.55
C HIS A 30 11.42 -24.95 -38.36
N ILE A 31 11.82 -23.88 -37.67
CA ILE A 31 11.14 -23.32 -36.52
C ILE A 31 10.68 -21.91 -36.89
N GLU A 32 9.40 -21.65 -36.64
CA GLU A 32 8.84 -20.31 -36.80
C GLU A 32 9.04 -19.49 -35.55
N SER A 33 9.45 -18.22 -35.70
CA SER A 33 9.59 -17.30 -34.60
C SER A 33 8.23 -16.94 -34.01
N ARG A 34 8.18 -16.85 -32.65
CA ARG A 34 7.02 -16.37 -31.91
C ARG A 34 7.14 -14.88 -31.62
N ARG A 35 6.02 -14.21 -31.39
CA ARG A 35 5.98 -12.81 -30.94
C ARG A 35 6.54 -12.63 -29.54
N ALA A 36 6.36 -13.61 -28.68
CA ALA A 36 6.87 -13.65 -27.33
C ALA A 36 7.14 -15.08 -26.91
N LEU A 37 8.11 -15.27 -26.03
CA LEU A 37 8.41 -16.57 -25.43
C LEU A 37 8.64 -16.38 -23.91
N LYS A 38 8.47 -17.48 -23.17
CA LYS A 38 8.71 -17.50 -21.74
C LYS A 38 10.11 -18.06 -21.46
N TYR A 39 10.99 -17.19 -20.97
CA TYR A 39 12.36 -17.57 -20.58
C TYR A 39 12.56 -17.39 -19.08
N LEU A 40 12.96 -18.44 -18.38
CA LEU A 40 13.15 -18.47 -16.93
C LEU A 40 11.99 -17.82 -16.14
N GLY A 41 10.77 -18.03 -16.61
CA GLY A 41 9.56 -17.51 -15.94
C GLY A 41 9.16 -16.08 -16.34
N VAL A 42 9.96 -15.36 -17.10
CA VAL A 42 9.66 -14.03 -17.64
C VAL A 42 9.25 -14.15 -19.10
N THR A 43 8.17 -13.50 -19.49
CA THR A 43 7.72 -13.42 -20.88
C THR A 43 8.43 -12.27 -21.57
N ILE A 44 9.21 -12.60 -22.60
CA ILE A 44 9.99 -11.66 -23.41
C ILE A 44 9.32 -11.53 -24.77
N ASP A 45 8.89 -10.33 -25.13
CA ASP A 45 8.32 -10.03 -26.44
C ASP A 45 9.37 -9.45 -27.41
N SER A 46 9.10 -9.56 -28.71
CA SER A 46 10.02 -9.16 -29.78
C SER A 46 10.44 -7.66 -29.73
N LYS A 47 9.70 -6.83 -29.05
CA LYS A 47 9.96 -5.39 -28.91
C LYS A 47 10.47 -5.01 -27.52
N LEU A 48 10.61 -5.97 -26.61
CA LEU A 48 10.99 -5.77 -25.22
C LEU A 48 10.07 -4.78 -24.47
N THR A 49 8.79 -4.77 -24.84
CA THR A 49 7.79 -3.91 -24.18
C THR A 49 7.32 -4.49 -22.85
N PHE A 50 7.51 -5.79 -22.66
CA PHE A 50 7.06 -6.57 -21.49
C PHE A 50 5.57 -6.47 -21.17
N ARG A 51 4.75 -6.08 -22.17
CA ARG A 51 3.30 -5.97 -22.01
C ARG A 51 2.69 -7.29 -21.53
N ASP A 52 3.02 -8.38 -22.19
CA ASP A 52 2.44 -9.70 -21.91
C ASP A 52 2.92 -10.22 -20.54
N GLN A 53 4.15 -9.93 -20.16
CA GLN A 53 4.66 -10.18 -18.82
C GLN A 53 3.83 -9.47 -17.77
N ILE A 54 3.61 -8.15 -17.91
CA ILE A 54 2.87 -7.33 -16.95
C ILE A 54 1.42 -7.79 -16.83
N VAL A 55 0.75 -8.09 -17.95
CA VAL A 55 -0.63 -8.62 -17.93
C VAL A 55 -0.68 -9.97 -17.22
N SER A 56 0.26 -10.86 -17.50
CA SER A 56 0.34 -12.18 -16.89
C SER A 56 0.53 -12.09 -15.36
N VAL A 57 1.53 -11.32 -14.90
CA VAL A 57 1.79 -11.19 -13.45
C VAL A 57 0.67 -10.46 -12.72
N ALA A 58 0.06 -9.44 -13.35
CA ALA A 58 -1.09 -8.73 -12.78
C ALA A 58 -2.28 -9.67 -12.58
N THR A 59 -2.60 -10.50 -13.57
CA THR A 59 -3.70 -11.47 -13.50
C THR A 59 -3.45 -12.52 -12.41
N ARG A 60 -2.27 -13.13 -12.38
CA ARG A 60 -1.88 -14.11 -11.35
C ARG A 60 -1.91 -13.53 -9.95
N ALA A 61 -1.32 -12.35 -9.76
CA ALA A 61 -1.34 -11.67 -8.47
C ALA A 61 -2.77 -11.27 -8.06
N ALA A 62 -3.61 -10.82 -8.98
CA ALA A 62 -5.00 -10.49 -8.71
C ALA A 62 -5.81 -11.71 -8.21
N THR A 63 -5.62 -12.87 -8.83
CA THR A 63 -6.23 -14.13 -8.38
C THR A 63 -5.74 -14.50 -6.98
N THR A 64 -4.42 -14.38 -6.73
CA THR A 64 -3.84 -14.64 -5.42
C THR A 64 -4.40 -13.70 -4.36
N VAL A 65 -4.49 -12.39 -4.63
CA VAL A 65 -5.10 -11.40 -3.72
C VAL A 65 -6.56 -11.75 -3.44
N ALA A 66 -7.33 -12.14 -4.46
CA ALA A 66 -8.73 -12.51 -4.29
C ALA A 66 -8.89 -13.73 -3.37
N ASN A 67 -8.08 -14.76 -3.57
CA ASN A 67 -8.12 -15.99 -2.77
C ASN A 67 -7.70 -15.70 -1.32
N LEU A 68 -6.59 -15.02 -1.11
CA LEU A 68 -6.11 -14.67 0.23
C LEU A 68 -7.06 -13.72 0.97
N SER A 69 -7.78 -12.85 0.24
CA SER A 69 -8.75 -11.93 0.83
C SER A 69 -9.89 -12.63 1.57
N ARG A 70 -10.23 -13.86 1.18
CA ARG A 70 -11.26 -14.67 1.85
C ARG A 70 -10.84 -15.07 3.27
N LEU A 71 -9.54 -15.15 3.53
CA LEU A 71 -8.98 -15.47 4.84
C LEU A 71 -8.83 -14.25 5.74
N MET A 72 -9.17 -13.05 5.23
CA MET A 72 -8.91 -11.78 5.90
C MET A 72 -10.18 -10.90 5.99
N PRO A 73 -11.20 -11.32 6.76
CA PRO A 73 -12.34 -10.46 7.04
C PRO A 73 -11.85 -9.20 7.77
N ASN A 74 -12.52 -8.05 7.55
CA ASN A 74 -12.09 -6.77 8.14
C ASN A 74 -12.25 -6.77 9.67
N VAL A 75 -13.28 -7.43 10.18
CA VAL A 75 -13.54 -7.61 11.63
C VAL A 75 -13.30 -9.05 12.01
N GLY A 76 -12.64 -9.30 13.13
CA GLY A 76 -12.35 -10.66 13.62
C GLY A 76 -11.30 -11.45 12.82
N GLY A 77 -10.66 -10.84 11.84
CA GLY A 77 -9.64 -11.50 11.03
C GLY A 77 -8.24 -11.41 11.66
N PRO A 78 -7.21 -11.96 10.96
CA PRO A 78 -5.84 -11.96 11.46
C PRO A 78 -5.28 -10.55 11.63
N ARG A 79 -4.23 -10.41 12.45
CA ARG A 79 -3.51 -9.15 12.67
C ARG A 79 -2.89 -8.60 11.39
N SER A 80 -2.63 -7.29 11.35
CA SER A 80 -2.10 -6.61 10.16
C SER A 80 -0.73 -7.13 9.72
N SER A 81 0.12 -7.54 10.65
CA SER A 81 1.40 -8.20 10.38
C SER A 81 1.23 -9.52 9.61
N CYS A 82 0.31 -10.37 10.06
CA CYS A 82 -0.03 -11.62 9.36
C CYS A 82 -0.64 -11.35 7.96
N ARG A 83 -1.55 -10.38 7.85
CA ARG A 83 -2.13 -9.97 6.55
C ARG A 83 -1.05 -9.47 5.58
N ARG A 84 -0.09 -8.71 6.09
CA ARG A 84 1.04 -8.20 5.30
C ARG A 84 1.93 -9.34 4.80
N ALA A 85 2.21 -10.33 5.64
CA ALA A 85 2.96 -11.53 5.24
C ALA A 85 2.24 -12.31 4.14
N LEU A 86 0.93 -12.54 4.28
CA LEU A 86 0.11 -13.21 3.27
C LEU A 86 0.10 -12.44 1.95
N MET A 87 -0.07 -11.11 1.98
CA MET A 87 -0.03 -10.28 0.77
C MET A 87 1.37 -10.17 0.15
N GLY A 88 2.42 -10.48 0.92
CA GLY A 88 3.79 -10.61 0.41
C GLY A 88 3.92 -11.61 -0.72
N VAL A 89 3.08 -12.67 -0.73
CA VAL A 89 3.02 -13.65 -1.83
C VAL A 89 2.60 -12.97 -3.15
N ALA A 90 1.59 -12.11 -3.14
CA ALA A 90 1.17 -11.39 -4.34
C ALA A 90 2.26 -10.42 -4.82
N ASN A 91 2.94 -9.71 -3.92
CA ASN A 91 4.06 -8.85 -4.26
C ASN A 91 5.24 -9.64 -4.88
N SER A 92 5.52 -10.84 -4.38
CA SER A 92 6.56 -11.70 -4.95
C SER A 92 6.24 -12.14 -6.38
N ILE A 93 4.96 -12.42 -6.69
CA ILE A 93 4.50 -12.73 -8.04
C ILE A 93 4.71 -11.52 -8.96
N VAL A 94 4.30 -10.33 -8.52
CA VAL A 94 4.42 -9.11 -9.32
C VAL A 94 5.88 -8.76 -9.57
N LEU A 95 6.73 -8.83 -8.56
CA LEU A 95 8.13 -8.39 -8.63
C LEU A 95 9.10 -9.45 -9.16
N TYR A 96 8.60 -10.61 -9.61
CA TYR A 96 9.46 -11.64 -10.16
C TYR A 96 10.14 -11.18 -11.46
N GLY A 97 11.46 -11.18 -11.46
CA GLY A 97 12.29 -10.76 -12.61
C GLY A 97 12.16 -9.27 -12.95
N VAL A 98 11.69 -8.43 -12.03
CA VAL A 98 11.51 -6.99 -12.25
C VAL A 98 12.82 -6.27 -12.60
N GLU A 99 13.94 -6.83 -12.25
CA GLU A 99 15.28 -6.37 -12.63
C GLU A 99 15.45 -6.31 -14.17
N ILE A 100 14.73 -7.17 -14.90
CA ILE A 100 14.77 -7.25 -16.37
C ILE A 100 13.74 -6.30 -17.00
N TRP A 101 12.51 -6.30 -16.47
CA TRP A 101 11.39 -5.60 -17.11
C TRP A 101 10.94 -4.32 -16.36
N GLY A 102 11.64 -3.94 -15.27
CA GLY A 102 11.27 -2.81 -14.41
C GLY A 102 11.19 -1.46 -15.14
N GLU A 103 11.93 -1.27 -16.23
CA GLU A 103 11.83 -0.06 -17.07
C GLU A 103 10.42 0.12 -17.67
N ALA A 104 9.69 -0.96 -17.90
CA ALA A 104 8.31 -0.90 -18.37
C ALA A 104 7.35 -0.25 -17.36
N LEU A 105 7.72 -0.16 -16.08
CA LEU A 105 6.95 0.55 -15.04
C LEU A 105 6.92 2.06 -15.23
N LYS A 106 7.79 2.63 -16.06
CA LYS A 106 7.72 4.04 -16.48
C LYS A 106 6.49 4.33 -17.33
N VAL A 107 5.93 3.30 -17.98
CA VAL A 107 4.68 3.41 -18.74
C VAL A 107 3.50 3.43 -17.76
N GLU A 108 2.80 4.55 -17.70
CA GLU A 108 1.71 4.78 -16.73
C GLU A 108 0.62 3.70 -16.76
N LYS A 109 0.25 3.23 -17.93
CA LYS A 109 -0.74 2.15 -18.09
C LYS A 109 -0.33 0.88 -17.34
N TYR A 110 0.92 0.49 -17.42
CA TYR A 110 1.43 -0.71 -16.77
C TYR A 110 1.56 -0.50 -15.27
N ARG A 111 2.05 0.65 -14.86
CA ARG A 111 2.11 1.06 -13.46
C ARG A 111 0.73 1.01 -12.82
N LYS A 112 -0.28 1.65 -13.40
CA LYS A 112 -1.67 1.66 -12.91
C LYS A 112 -2.26 0.25 -12.81
N GLN A 113 -1.96 -0.63 -13.76
CA GLN A 113 -2.46 -2.01 -13.72
C GLN A 113 -1.94 -2.77 -12.49
N LEU A 114 -0.64 -2.70 -12.20
CA LEU A 114 -0.04 -3.35 -11.04
C LEU A 114 -0.44 -2.68 -9.72
N ALA A 115 -0.48 -1.35 -9.69
CA ALA A 115 -0.93 -0.56 -8.53
C ALA A 115 -2.36 -0.91 -8.12
N SER A 116 -3.25 -1.13 -9.09
CA SER A 116 -4.63 -1.57 -8.84
C SER A 116 -4.70 -2.92 -8.11
N VAL A 117 -3.82 -3.86 -8.45
CA VAL A 117 -3.73 -5.16 -7.76
C VAL A 117 -3.17 -4.97 -6.34
N GLN A 118 -2.09 -4.20 -6.20
CA GLN A 118 -1.48 -3.90 -4.90
C GLN A 118 -2.46 -3.18 -3.97
N ARG A 119 -3.19 -2.18 -4.48
CA ARG A 119 -4.22 -1.47 -3.70
C ARG A 119 -5.25 -2.43 -3.12
N ARG A 120 -5.73 -3.42 -3.89
CA ARG A 120 -6.68 -4.43 -3.37
C ARG A 120 -6.10 -5.21 -2.19
N GLY A 121 -4.82 -5.59 -2.25
CA GLY A 121 -4.10 -6.21 -1.14
C GLY A 121 -3.96 -5.27 0.07
N ALA A 122 -3.56 -4.03 -0.16
CA ALA A 122 -3.39 -3.01 0.88
C ALA A 122 -4.70 -2.72 1.63
N LEU A 123 -5.85 -2.67 0.93
CA LEU A 123 -7.16 -2.55 1.55
C LEU A 123 -7.46 -3.69 2.54
N ARG A 124 -7.01 -4.91 2.24
CA ARG A 124 -7.17 -6.05 3.16
C ARG A 124 -6.21 -6.02 4.33
N ILE A 125 -4.97 -5.56 4.11
CA ILE A 125 -4.00 -5.38 5.19
C ILE A 125 -4.52 -4.36 6.19
N ALA A 126 -4.98 -3.21 5.71
CA ALA A 126 -5.48 -2.12 6.53
C ALA A 126 -6.91 -2.32 7.05
N CYS A 127 -7.63 -3.36 6.67
CA CYS A 127 -9.07 -3.51 6.95
C CYS A 127 -9.91 -2.32 6.45
N ALA A 128 -9.51 -1.70 5.34
CA ALA A 128 -10.07 -0.46 4.84
C ALA A 128 -11.29 -0.66 3.95
N TYR A 129 -12.14 0.37 3.86
CA TYR A 129 -13.21 0.45 2.87
C TYR A 129 -12.66 0.64 1.46
N ARG A 130 -13.36 0.14 0.45
CA ARG A 130 -12.97 0.26 -0.96
C ARG A 130 -12.88 1.70 -1.47
N THR A 131 -13.52 2.63 -0.78
CA THR A 131 -13.53 4.06 -1.08
C THR A 131 -12.25 4.79 -0.66
N VAL A 132 -11.42 4.18 0.18
CA VAL A 132 -10.13 4.76 0.59
C VAL A 132 -9.20 4.87 -0.61
N SER A 133 -8.58 6.03 -0.80
CA SER A 133 -7.65 6.28 -1.92
C SER A 133 -6.44 5.35 -1.88
N GLU A 134 -5.82 5.13 -3.04
CA GLU A 134 -4.61 4.30 -3.16
C GLU A 134 -3.48 4.85 -2.29
N ALA A 135 -3.22 6.16 -2.38
CA ALA A 135 -2.16 6.81 -1.62
C ALA A 135 -2.35 6.60 -0.11
N ALA A 136 -3.56 6.85 0.41
CA ALA A 136 -3.85 6.70 1.83
C ALA A 136 -3.74 5.24 2.30
N VAL A 137 -4.29 4.28 1.55
CA VAL A 137 -4.27 2.88 1.99
C VAL A 137 -2.88 2.26 1.95
N LEU A 138 -2.02 2.65 1.01
CA LEU A 138 -0.63 2.22 0.97
C LEU A 138 0.14 2.73 2.19
N VAL A 139 -0.04 4.00 2.56
CA VAL A 139 0.57 4.57 3.77
C VAL A 139 0.03 3.89 5.02
N ILE A 140 -1.29 3.82 5.22
CA ILE A 140 -1.91 3.18 6.39
C ILE A 140 -1.42 1.74 6.57
N SER A 141 -1.38 0.96 5.48
CA SER A 141 -0.93 -0.44 5.51
C SER A 141 0.59 -0.60 5.63
N GLY A 142 1.37 0.46 5.44
CA GLY A 142 2.84 0.43 5.40
C GLY A 142 3.39 -0.35 4.19
N VAL A 143 2.68 -0.34 3.07
CA VAL A 143 3.07 -1.05 1.85
C VAL A 143 3.63 -0.06 0.83
N THR A 144 4.91 -0.15 0.57
CA THR A 144 5.58 0.68 -0.44
C THR A 144 4.97 0.49 -1.82
N PRO A 145 4.71 1.57 -2.59
CA PRO A 145 4.18 1.48 -3.94
C PRO A 145 4.97 0.53 -4.84
N ILE A 146 4.26 -0.28 -5.63
CA ILE A 146 4.86 -1.38 -6.39
C ILE A 146 5.88 -0.93 -7.43
N ASP A 147 5.67 0.22 -8.04
CA ASP A 147 6.59 0.83 -8.98
C ASP A 147 7.89 1.26 -8.31
N LEU A 148 7.81 1.88 -7.13
CA LEU A 148 8.99 2.25 -6.35
C LEU A 148 9.77 1.01 -5.90
N LEU A 149 9.10 -0.04 -5.46
CA LEU A 149 9.74 -1.32 -5.13
C LEU A 149 10.40 -1.97 -6.35
N GLY A 150 9.76 -1.90 -7.50
CA GLY A 150 10.33 -2.42 -8.76
C GLY A 150 11.60 -1.69 -9.15
N HIS A 151 11.58 -0.36 -9.10
CA HIS A 151 12.74 0.47 -9.39
C HIS A 151 13.86 0.27 -8.36
N GLU A 152 13.53 0.15 -7.06
CA GLU A 152 14.51 -0.16 -6.02
C GLU A 152 15.26 -1.47 -6.31
N ARG A 153 14.54 -2.54 -6.64
CA ARG A 153 15.16 -3.83 -6.97
C ARG A 153 16.08 -3.72 -8.20
N LYS A 154 15.64 -2.97 -9.20
CA LYS A 154 16.46 -2.75 -10.39
C LYS A 154 17.73 -1.97 -10.05
N ARG A 155 17.63 -0.87 -9.31
CA ARG A 155 18.82 -0.09 -8.89
C ARG A 155 19.80 -0.93 -8.06
N ILE A 156 19.30 -1.74 -7.13
CA ILE A 156 20.13 -2.68 -6.34
C ILE A 156 20.86 -3.68 -7.27
N TRP A 157 20.15 -4.20 -8.28
CA TRP A 157 20.74 -5.13 -9.22
C TRP A 157 21.80 -4.46 -10.12
N ASP A 158 21.52 -3.27 -10.63
CA ASP A 158 22.44 -2.49 -11.44
C ASP A 158 23.73 -2.13 -10.65
N ALA A 159 23.58 -1.63 -9.44
CA ALA A 159 24.69 -1.31 -8.54
C ALA A 159 25.56 -2.53 -8.20
N ARG A 160 24.91 -3.70 -8.00
CA ARG A 160 25.65 -4.96 -7.79
C ARG A 160 26.46 -5.36 -9.02
N ARG A 161 25.94 -5.17 -10.21
CA ARG A 161 26.67 -5.46 -11.47
C ARG A 161 27.81 -4.49 -11.69
N ALA A 162 27.65 -3.25 -11.27
CA ALA A 162 28.69 -2.21 -11.31
C ALA A 162 29.78 -2.39 -10.24
N GLY A 163 29.57 -3.29 -9.28
CA GLY A 163 30.54 -3.52 -8.19
C GLY A 163 30.54 -2.41 -7.13
N GLU A 164 29.44 -1.71 -6.93
CA GLU A 164 29.31 -0.55 -6.02
C GLU A 164 29.34 -0.91 -4.52
N GLY A 165 30.34 -1.67 -4.08
CA GLY A 165 30.54 -1.93 -2.65
C GLY A 165 29.66 -3.02 -2.03
N PRO A 166 29.58 -3.10 -0.70
CA PRO A 166 28.87 -4.14 0.02
C PRO A 166 27.36 -4.09 -0.25
N LEU A 167 26.75 -5.23 -0.54
CA LEU A 167 25.31 -5.34 -0.87
C LEU A 167 24.39 -4.79 0.23
N LYS A 168 24.81 -4.84 1.50
CA LYS A 168 24.05 -4.29 2.63
C LYS A 168 23.93 -2.77 2.52
N ASP A 169 25.03 -2.10 2.20
CA ASP A 169 25.06 -0.64 2.11
C ASP A 169 24.28 -0.15 0.88
N VAL A 170 24.43 -0.83 -0.25
CA VAL A 170 23.63 -0.57 -1.46
C VAL A 170 22.14 -0.70 -1.15
N ARG A 171 21.71 -1.78 -0.49
CA ARG A 171 20.30 -1.97 -0.12
C ARG A 171 19.77 -0.89 0.81
N THR A 172 20.58 -0.45 1.77
CA THR A 172 20.22 0.62 2.70
C THR A 172 20.04 1.94 1.96
N ARG A 173 20.99 2.30 1.12
CA ARG A 173 20.94 3.52 0.28
C ARG A 173 19.68 3.53 -0.60
N GLU A 174 19.46 2.45 -1.35
CA GLU A 174 18.33 2.35 -2.27
C GLU A 174 16.97 2.34 -1.55
N ARG A 175 16.91 1.81 -0.34
CA ARG A 175 15.72 1.87 0.50
C ARG A 175 15.44 3.30 0.98
N GLU A 176 16.47 4.04 1.40
CA GLU A 176 16.29 5.45 1.81
C GLU A 176 15.83 6.31 0.61
N GLU A 177 16.40 6.10 -0.57
CA GLU A 177 15.94 6.75 -1.81
C GLU A 177 14.46 6.43 -2.09
N THR A 178 14.06 5.18 -1.93
CA THR A 178 12.67 4.76 -2.10
C THR A 178 11.74 5.45 -1.12
N PHE A 179 12.13 5.61 0.14
CA PHE A 179 11.35 6.37 1.12
C PHE A 179 11.27 7.86 0.77
N ALA A 180 12.34 8.47 0.29
CA ALA A 180 12.34 9.86 -0.14
C ALA A 180 11.37 10.10 -1.31
N LEU A 181 11.42 9.27 -2.34
CA LEU A 181 10.50 9.32 -3.48
C LEU A 181 9.04 9.08 -3.08
N TRP A 182 8.80 8.19 -2.12
CA TRP A 182 7.46 7.94 -1.62
C TRP A 182 6.95 9.11 -0.79
N GLN A 183 7.81 9.71 0.04
CA GLN A 183 7.49 10.90 0.84
C GLN A 183 7.10 12.07 -0.06
N GLU A 184 7.91 12.38 -1.07
CA GLU A 184 7.62 13.43 -2.05
C GLU A 184 6.25 13.21 -2.73
N ARG A 185 5.99 11.99 -3.21
CA ARG A 185 4.69 11.62 -3.81
C ARG A 185 3.52 11.80 -2.82
N TRP A 186 3.75 11.54 -1.53
CA TRP A 186 2.74 11.67 -0.48
C TRP A 186 2.46 13.14 -0.13
N GLU A 187 3.47 13.97 -0.13
CA GLU A 187 3.37 15.42 0.14
C GLU A 187 2.65 16.15 -0.99
N THR A 188 3.00 15.85 -2.23
CA THR A 188 2.44 16.50 -3.42
C THR A 188 1.11 15.93 -3.88
N GLY A 189 0.70 14.77 -3.34
CA GLY A 189 -0.51 14.09 -3.77
C GLY A 189 -1.80 14.82 -3.39
N GLU A 190 -2.81 14.77 -4.25
CA GLU A 190 -4.11 15.43 -4.04
C GLU A 190 -5.08 14.59 -3.19
N THR A 191 -4.89 13.28 -3.10
CA THR A 191 -5.79 12.36 -2.40
C THR A 191 -5.24 11.91 -1.06
N GLY A 192 -6.14 11.51 -0.14
CA GLY A 192 -5.73 11.04 1.19
C GLY A 192 -5.26 12.16 2.12
N ARG A 193 -5.68 13.41 1.89
CA ARG A 193 -5.19 14.59 2.65
C ARG A 193 -5.53 14.54 4.14
N TRP A 194 -6.63 13.92 4.52
CA TRP A 194 -6.92 13.66 5.92
C TRP A 194 -5.89 12.71 6.55
N THR A 195 -5.60 11.60 5.86
CA THR A 195 -4.56 10.65 6.30
C THR A 195 -3.18 11.32 6.38
N TYR A 196 -2.86 12.21 5.42
CA TYR A 196 -1.61 12.98 5.42
C TYR A 196 -1.46 13.87 6.66
N ARG A 197 -2.53 14.52 7.11
CA ARG A 197 -2.52 15.33 8.34
C ARG A 197 -2.20 14.50 9.59
N LEU A 198 -2.54 13.22 9.57
CA LEU A 198 -2.29 12.29 10.68
C LEU A 198 -0.95 11.56 10.53
N ILE A 199 -0.59 11.18 9.32
CA ILE A 199 0.64 10.43 8.99
C ILE A 199 1.44 11.25 7.99
N GLY A 200 2.09 12.30 8.46
CA GLY A 200 2.89 13.18 7.60
C GLY A 200 4.20 12.53 7.17
N GLN A 201 4.84 11.74 8.05
CA GLN A 201 6.13 11.12 7.80
C GLN A 201 5.99 9.62 7.57
N ILE A 202 6.20 9.20 6.32
CA ILE A 202 6.03 7.81 5.90
C ILE A 202 7.04 6.89 6.59
N ARG A 203 8.30 7.30 6.65
CA ARG A 203 9.37 6.49 7.22
C ARG A 203 9.08 6.12 8.68
N ASP A 204 8.73 7.09 9.48
CA ASP A 204 8.42 6.90 10.91
C ASP A 204 7.20 5.98 11.09
N TRP A 205 6.19 6.13 10.24
CA TRP A 205 5.00 5.29 10.26
C TRP A 205 5.28 3.85 9.85
N VAL A 206 6.05 3.64 8.79
CA VAL A 206 6.32 2.30 8.25
C VAL A 206 7.28 1.50 9.15
N LEU A 207 8.26 2.16 9.74
CA LEU A 207 9.29 1.56 10.58
C LEU A 207 8.93 1.52 12.07
N ARG A 208 7.71 1.91 12.45
CA ARG A 208 7.29 1.87 13.85
C ARG A 208 7.22 0.45 14.39
N ASP A 209 7.62 0.27 15.63
CA ASP A 209 7.62 -1.02 16.32
C ASP A 209 6.29 -1.35 17.00
N CYS A 210 5.36 -0.39 17.05
CA CYS A 210 4.09 -0.50 17.78
C CYS A 210 2.88 -0.07 16.93
N GLY A 211 1.69 -0.36 17.43
CA GLY A 211 0.44 0.14 16.86
C GLY A 211 0.05 -0.52 15.54
N GLU A 212 -0.29 -1.81 15.59
CA GLU A 212 -0.88 -2.49 14.44
C GLU A 212 -2.20 -1.85 14.03
N VAL A 213 -2.40 -1.64 12.73
CA VAL A 213 -3.68 -1.15 12.21
C VAL A 213 -4.74 -2.23 12.26
N ASP A 214 -5.94 -1.84 12.63
CA ASP A 214 -7.14 -2.67 12.61
C ASP A 214 -8.30 -1.94 11.92
N TYR A 215 -9.46 -2.58 11.86
CA TYR A 215 -10.65 -2.02 11.25
C TYR A 215 -11.06 -0.68 11.88
N TYR A 216 -10.96 -0.53 13.20
CA TYR A 216 -11.43 0.66 13.92
C TYR A 216 -10.45 1.85 13.74
N LEU A 217 -9.17 1.60 13.95
CA LEU A 217 -8.14 2.61 13.71
C LEU A 217 -8.13 3.08 12.26
N THR A 218 -8.29 2.16 11.31
CA THR A 218 -8.32 2.50 9.89
C THR A 218 -9.48 3.40 9.52
N GLN A 219 -10.65 3.26 10.12
CA GLN A 219 -11.77 4.18 9.87
C GLN A 219 -11.38 5.62 10.28
N PHE A 220 -10.76 5.78 11.42
CA PHE A 220 -10.24 7.08 11.86
C PHE A 220 -9.17 7.61 10.90
N LEU A 221 -8.13 6.82 10.62
CA LEU A 221 -7.01 7.23 9.77
C LEU A 221 -7.43 7.56 8.34
N ALA A 222 -8.45 6.89 7.83
CA ALA A 222 -8.95 7.12 6.48
C ALA A 222 -10.05 8.21 6.43
N GLY A 223 -10.66 8.56 7.57
CA GLY A 223 -11.86 9.40 7.62
C GLY A 223 -13.09 8.76 6.98
N HIS A 224 -13.08 7.43 6.82
CA HIS A 224 -14.14 6.64 6.19
C HIS A 224 -14.72 5.64 7.19
N GLY A 225 -16.04 5.51 7.25
CA GLY A 225 -16.70 4.54 8.14
C GLY A 225 -17.91 5.12 8.82
N GLN A 226 -18.03 4.96 10.14
CA GLN A 226 -19.20 5.32 10.93
C GLN A 226 -19.24 6.83 11.31
N PHE A 227 -18.99 7.69 10.33
CA PHE A 227 -19.10 9.15 10.46
C PHE A 227 -20.25 9.64 9.58
N ASN A 228 -21.18 10.43 10.10
CA ASN A 228 -22.35 10.87 9.34
C ASN A 228 -21.95 11.67 8.09
N ALA A 229 -20.92 12.50 8.16
CA ALA A 229 -20.40 13.22 7.01
C ALA A 229 -19.91 12.27 5.88
N TYR A 230 -19.28 11.15 6.25
CA TYR A 230 -18.90 10.14 5.28
C TYR A 230 -20.12 9.37 4.76
N LEU A 231 -21.02 8.95 5.64
CA LEU A 231 -22.23 8.17 5.27
C LEU A 231 -23.18 9.01 4.41
N HIS A 232 -23.32 10.31 4.69
CA HIS A 232 -24.08 11.24 3.86
C HIS A 232 -23.49 11.36 2.45
N ARG A 233 -22.17 11.53 2.34
CA ARG A 233 -21.47 11.53 1.03
C ARG A 233 -21.69 10.23 0.25
N MET A 234 -21.87 9.13 0.93
CA MET A 234 -22.18 7.81 0.32
C MET A 234 -23.67 7.60 0.04
N GLY A 235 -24.55 8.55 0.34
CA GLY A 235 -25.99 8.43 0.18
C GLY A 235 -26.67 7.48 1.17
N ILE A 236 -26.00 7.14 2.28
CA ILE A 236 -26.53 6.21 3.31
C ILE A 236 -27.26 6.97 4.42
N ARG A 237 -26.90 8.21 4.68
CA ARG A 237 -27.53 9.11 5.66
C ARG A 237 -28.09 10.34 4.97
N ASN A 238 -29.20 10.87 5.52
CA ASN A 238 -29.88 12.04 4.97
C ASN A 238 -29.12 13.34 5.28
N ASP A 239 -28.37 13.38 6.39
CA ASP A 239 -27.64 14.54 6.83
C ASP A 239 -26.22 14.19 7.31
N PRO A 240 -25.26 15.14 7.27
CA PRO A 240 -23.89 14.93 7.68
C PRO A 240 -23.66 15.26 9.17
N TYR A 241 -24.66 15.69 9.94
CA TYR A 241 -24.48 16.34 11.22
C TYR A 241 -24.27 15.37 12.39
N CYS A 242 -23.58 15.87 13.41
CA CYS A 242 -23.37 15.17 14.67
C CYS A 242 -24.65 15.20 15.53
N PHE A 243 -25.05 14.08 16.08
CA PHE A 243 -26.23 14.01 16.96
C PHE A 243 -26.06 14.80 18.26
N TYR A 244 -24.83 15.01 18.71
CA TYR A 244 -24.50 15.64 20.00
C TYR A 244 -24.03 17.09 19.89
N CYS A 245 -23.71 17.55 18.68
CA CYS A 245 -23.19 18.88 18.42
C CYS A 245 -24.00 19.51 17.28
N PRO A 246 -25.06 20.28 17.59
CA PRO A 246 -25.96 20.84 16.57
C PRO A 246 -25.19 21.66 15.52
N GLY A 247 -25.52 21.46 14.24
CA GLY A 247 -24.93 22.21 13.14
C GLY A 247 -23.49 21.85 12.78
N VAL A 248 -22.86 20.91 13.50
CA VAL A 248 -21.47 20.47 13.23
C VAL A 248 -21.46 19.17 12.45
N ALA A 249 -20.69 19.11 11.35
CA ALA A 249 -20.53 17.89 10.59
C ALA A 249 -19.81 16.79 11.38
N ASP A 250 -20.39 15.59 11.41
CA ASP A 250 -19.82 14.41 12.10
C ASP A 250 -18.72 13.77 11.24
N SER A 251 -17.58 14.42 11.17
CA SER A 251 -16.35 13.94 10.55
C SER A 251 -15.50 13.13 11.53
N ALA A 252 -14.49 12.42 11.03
CA ALA A 252 -13.47 11.78 11.87
C ALA A 252 -12.77 12.82 12.76
N GLU A 253 -12.44 13.99 12.22
CA GLU A 253 -11.83 15.10 12.95
C GLU A 253 -12.69 15.55 14.11
N HIS A 254 -13.94 15.95 13.82
CA HIS A 254 -14.89 16.38 14.87
C HIS A 254 -15.07 15.28 15.93
N THR A 255 -15.35 14.05 15.50
CA THR A 255 -15.60 12.95 16.45
C THR A 255 -14.44 12.74 17.41
N PHE A 256 -13.19 12.76 16.93
CA PHE A 256 -12.04 12.41 17.76
C PHE A 256 -11.47 13.59 18.55
N PHE A 257 -11.57 14.82 18.03
CA PHE A 257 -10.88 15.96 18.64
C PHE A 257 -11.83 16.97 19.31
N ASP A 258 -13.07 17.13 18.81
CA ASP A 258 -13.91 18.24 19.19
C ASP A 258 -15.26 17.85 19.79
N CYS A 259 -15.82 16.68 19.45
CA CYS A 259 -17.17 16.28 19.83
C CYS A 259 -17.35 16.26 21.36
N GLN A 260 -18.36 16.97 21.85
CA GLN A 260 -18.66 17.07 23.29
C GLN A 260 -18.97 15.71 23.92
N ARG A 261 -19.62 14.81 23.20
CA ARG A 261 -19.95 13.45 23.68
C ARG A 261 -18.72 12.69 24.18
N TRP A 262 -17.56 12.94 23.61
CA TRP A 262 -16.33 12.21 23.90
C TRP A 262 -15.35 13.00 24.78
N SER A 263 -15.78 14.14 25.35
CA SER A 263 -14.93 15.00 26.18
C SER A 263 -14.40 14.28 27.41
N GLU A 264 -15.25 13.57 28.15
CA GLU A 264 -14.86 12.82 29.36
C GLU A 264 -13.85 11.70 29.02
N ILE A 265 -14.09 10.97 27.96
CA ILE A 265 -13.14 9.94 27.49
C ILE A 265 -11.80 10.57 27.13
N ARG A 266 -11.80 11.74 26.48
CA ARG A 266 -10.57 12.47 26.18
C ARG A 266 -9.86 12.98 27.43
N LEU A 267 -10.60 13.41 28.46
CA LEU A 267 -10.04 13.86 29.74
C LEU A 267 -9.46 12.69 30.54
N ARG A 268 -10.23 11.61 30.76
CA ARG A 268 -9.78 10.42 31.48
C ARG A 268 -8.45 9.90 30.95
N TRP A 269 -8.28 9.90 29.65
CA TRP A 269 -7.06 9.42 29.04
C TRP A 269 -5.88 10.39 29.07
N ARG A 270 -6.10 11.65 29.39
CA ARG A 270 -5.03 12.59 29.74
C ARG A 270 -4.55 12.40 31.19
N GLU A 271 -5.47 12.04 32.09
CA GLU A 271 -5.23 11.85 33.51
C GLU A 271 -4.56 10.50 33.81
N GLU A 272 -4.97 9.42 33.13
CA GLU A 272 -4.45 8.08 33.37
C GLU A 272 -2.95 7.89 33.03
N LYS A 273 -2.36 8.85 32.35
CA LYS A 273 -0.93 8.82 32.03
C LYS A 273 -0.40 10.22 32.17
N GLU A 274 0.23 10.54 33.28
CA GLU A 274 1.02 11.74 33.53
C GLU A 274 2.04 11.96 32.40
N VAL A 275 1.55 12.47 31.27
CA VAL A 275 2.43 12.99 30.22
C VAL A 275 2.86 14.37 30.70
N PRO A 276 4.18 14.65 30.83
CA PRO A 276 4.66 15.98 31.16
C PRO A 276 4.01 16.99 30.21
N GLN A 277 3.34 18.02 30.78
CA GLN A 277 2.55 19.03 30.06
C GLN A 277 3.36 19.93 29.10
N ARG A 278 4.53 19.52 28.66
CA ARG A 278 5.32 20.28 27.71
C ARG A 278 4.96 19.83 26.28
N ARG A 279 4.01 20.54 25.67
CA ARG A 279 3.67 20.60 24.23
C ARG A 279 2.22 20.28 23.83
N SER A 280 1.24 20.54 24.67
CA SER A 280 -0.19 20.42 24.28
C SER A 280 -0.67 21.53 23.31
N GLY A 281 0.14 22.56 23.06
CA GLY A 281 -0.20 23.66 22.13
C GLY A 281 0.20 23.42 20.67
N GLU A 282 1.23 22.63 20.41
CA GLU A 282 1.76 22.41 19.05
C GLU A 282 1.13 21.23 18.32
N ILE A 283 0.56 20.27 19.03
CA ILE A 283 -0.06 19.05 18.44
C ILE A 283 -1.32 19.37 17.63
N ARG A 284 -1.97 20.50 17.87
CA ARG A 284 -3.21 20.90 17.20
C ARG A 284 -3.06 21.37 15.74
N ARG A 285 -1.87 21.74 15.28
CA ARG A 285 -1.68 22.35 13.96
C ARG A 285 -0.68 21.65 13.03
N ASN A 286 0.26 20.85 13.56
CA ASN A 286 1.29 20.19 12.75
C ASN A 286 1.56 18.73 13.16
N GLY A 287 0.66 18.08 13.89
CA GLY A 287 0.91 16.80 14.53
C GLY A 287 0.71 15.61 13.63
N GLY A 288 1.68 15.29 12.80
CA GLY A 288 1.83 13.94 12.27
C GLY A 288 2.06 12.94 13.41
N ILE A 289 1.50 11.72 13.30
CA ILE A 289 1.77 10.61 14.19
C ILE A 289 3.22 10.17 13.94
N SER A 290 4.15 10.66 14.77
CA SER A 290 5.53 10.20 14.78
C SER A 290 5.68 9.16 15.87
N CYS A 291 5.70 7.89 15.50
CA CYS A 291 6.14 6.80 16.37
C CYS A 291 7.65 6.64 16.23
N ARG A 292 8.43 7.57 16.75
CA ARG A 292 9.84 7.27 17.02
C ARG A 292 9.88 6.24 18.16
N SER A 293 10.93 5.45 18.24
CA SER A 293 11.22 4.45 19.28
C SER A 293 11.30 5.02 20.73
N SER A 294 10.62 6.11 20.98
CA SER A 294 10.41 6.71 22.30
C SER A 294 9.13 6.13 22.91
N VAL A 295 9.13 5.98 24.21
CA VAL A 295 7.97 5.57 25.03
C VAL A 295 6.71 6.40 24.68
N GLU A 296 6.88 7.66 24.30
CA GLU A 296 5.80 8.57 23.89
C GLU A 296 5.14 8.19 22.56
N GLY A 297 5.91 7.74 21.57
CA GLY A 297 5.37 7.32 20.28
C GLY A 297 4.57 6.01 20.36
N ALA A 298 5.04 5.05 21.13
CA ALA A 298 4.33 3.80 21.42
C ALA A 298 3.00 4.08 22.13
N TRP A 299 3.02 4.94 23.12
CA TRP A 299 1.84 5.35 23.85
C TRP A 299 0.78 6.05 22.99
N TYR A 300 1.21 6.95 22.08
CA TYR A 300 0.29 7.66 21.19
C TYR A 300 -0.44 6.69 20.26
N CYS A 301 0.25 5.72 19.71
CA CYS A 301 -0.35 4.69 18.85
C CYS A 301 -1.35 3.81 19.62
N GLU A 302 -1.02 3.41 20.84
CA GLU A 302 -1.89 2.57 21.68
C GLU A 302 -3.15 3.31 22.12
N VAL A 303 -3.01 4.56 22.52
CA VAL A 303 -4.13 5.44 22.88
C VAL A 303 -5.06 5.66 21.69
N MET A 304 -4.52 5.92 20.51
CA MET A 304 -5.34 6.10 19.30
C MET A 304 -6.05 4.81 18.88
N LEU A 305 -5.42 3.65 19.05
CA LEU A 305 -6.04 2.33 18.83
C LEU A 305 -7.23 2.10 19.77
N THR A 306 -7.03 2.30 21.08
CA THR A 306 -8.07 2.08 22.09
C THR A 306 -9.24 3.05 21.90
N ARG A 307 -8.96 4.33 21.63
CA ARG A 307 -9.96 5.36 21.33
C ARG A 307 -10.80 5.01 20.10
N SER A 308 -10.15 4.69 19.00
CA SER A 308 -10.87 4.38 17.75
C SER A 308 -11.79 3.18 17.94
N ARG A 309 -11.35 2.15 18.67
CA ARG A 309 -12.18 0.99 18.99
C ARG A 309 -13.42 1.36 19.76
N SER A 310 -13.29 2.07 20.87
CA SER A 310 -14.41 2.44 21.74
C SER A 310 -15.42 3.34 21.01
N ILE A 311 -14.96 4.41 20.38
CA ILE A 311 -15.84 5.37 19.70
C ILE A 311 -16.55 4.73 18.51
N ILE A 312 -15.84 3.97 17.68
CA ILE A 312 -16.43 3.39 16.46
C ILE A 312 -17.36 2.22 16.79
N ARG A 313 -17.05 1.39 17.80
CA ARG A 313 -17.97 0.38 18.29
C ARG A 313 -19.28 0.97 18.77
N TYR A 314 -19.21 2.02 19.56
CA TYR A 314 -20.40 2.73 20.02
C TYR A 314 -21.24 3.26 18.84
N LYS A 315 -20.61 3.89 17.85
CA LYS A 315 -21.29 4.38 16.64
C LYS A 315 -21.94 3.26 15.81
N ARG A 316 -21.47 2.02 15.97
CA ARG A 316 -22.07 0.83 15.35
C ARG A 316 -23.21 0.23 16.17
N GLY A 317 -23.51 0.75 17.34
CA GLY A 317 -24.50 0.18 18.27
C GLY A 317 -23.99 -1.07 19.01
N GLU A 318 -22.68 -1.30 19.04
CA GLU A 318 -22.03 -2.43 19.74
C GLU A 318 -21.72 -2.05 21.19
N GLY A 319 -22.52 -1.45 21.99
CA GLY A 319 -22.33 -1.12 23.42
C GLY A 319 -20.89 -0.79 23.88
N PHE A 320 -20.72 -0.05 24.97
CA PHE A 320 -19.40 0.05 25.64
C PHE A 320 -19.10 -1.29 26.31
N SER A 321 -18.07 -2.00 25.87
CA SER A 321 -17.36 -2.94 26.73
C SER A 321 -16.36 -2.10 27.56
N GLU A 322 -16.59 -2.01 28.85
CA GLU A 322 -15.67 -1.44 29.84
C GLU A 322 -14.30 -2.14 29.79
#